data_67342e8c3ebff3d0fb7710a1f560ad9f
#
_entry.id   67342e8c3ebff3d0fb7710a1f560ad9f
#
_cell.length_a   1.000
_cell.length_b   1.000
_cell.length_c   1.000
_cell.angle_alpha   90.00
_cell.angle_beta   90.00
_cell.angle_gamma   90.00
#
_symmetry.space_group_name_H-M   'P 1'
#
loop_
_entity.id
_entity.type
_entity.pdbx_description
1 polymer ?
#
loop_
_entity_poly.entity_id
_entity_poly.type
_entity_poly.pdbx_seq_one_letter_code
_entity_poly.pdbx_strand_id
1 'polypeptide(L)'
;MRRTLDNELDSLNQQLTAMGQLCEDAIREATQSLRDGDQEQARKVIAADAGIDQAEKDIERLCLKLLLQQQPVARDLRQISAALKMITDMERIGDQASDIAEIILSTPLSDIGPIPMIIRMSEEASKMVKDSVDAYVRRDLELAGCVEAHDDIVDNLFDEIMEKIIQEITADPDKVGARAIDLVMVAKYLERIADHATNIAEWVVYSITGVHESEIDTKKLS
;
A
#
# COMPACT_ATOMS: atom_id res chain seq x y z
N MET A 1 18.10 28.79 -9.97
CA MET A 1 18.54 27.48 -9.40
C MET A 1 17.58 26.98 -8.33
N ARG A 2 17.41 27.65 -7.17
CA ARG A 2 16.48 27.16 -6.11
C ARG A 2 15.01 27.06 -6.58
N ARG A 3 14.50 28.07 -7.29
CA ARG A 3 13.12 28.08 -7.82
C ARG A 3 12.84 26.95 -8.83
N THR A 4 13.87 26.47 -9.52
CA THR A 4 13.75 25.32 -10.43
C THR A 4 13.65 24.02 -9.65
N LEU A 5 14.46 23.87 -8.58
CA LEU A 5 14.38 22.71 -7.69
C LEU A 5 13.02 22.63 -6.97
N ASP A 6 12.53 23.77 -6.44
CA ASP A 6 11.23 23.83 -5.77
C ASP A 6 10.10 23.36 -6.71
N ASN A 7 10.07 23.85 -7.97
CA ASN A 7 9.08 23.42 -8.96
C ASN A 7 9.18 21.91 -9.32
N GLU A 8 10.40 21.36 -9.36
CA GLU A 8 10.60 19.94 -9.65
C GLU A 8 10.23 19.07 -8.45
N LEU A 9 10.42 19.53 -7.20
CA LEU A 9 9.92 18.88 -6.00
C LEU A 9 8.38 18.90 -5.92
N ASP A 10 7.76 20.01 -6.34
CA ASP A 10 6.29 20.07 -6.46
C ASP A 10 5.78 19.06 -7.51
N SER A 11 6.48 18.89 -8.62
CA SER A 11 6.17 17.87 -9.63
C SER A 11 6.34 16.45 -9.07
N LEU A 12 7.37 16.19 -8.26
CA LEU A 12 7.57 14.92 -7.56
C LEU A 12 6.38 14.60 -6.63
N ASN A 13 5.96 15.59 -5.83
CA ASN A 13 4.80 15.43 -4.94
C ASN A 13 3.52 15.11 -5.72
N GLN A 14 3.29 15.78 -6.86
CA GLN A 14 2.13 15.53 -7.71
C GLN A 14 2.15 14.12 -8.29
N GLN A 15 3.31 13.62 -8.75
CA GLN A 15 3.44 12.27 -9.30
C GLN A 15 3.26 11.21 -8.22
N LEU A 16 3.79 11.40 -7.00
CA LEU A 16 3.56 10.50 -5.86
C LEU A 16 2.08 10.46 -5.47
N THR A 17 1.40 11.60 -5.43
CA THR A 17 -0.05 11.64 -5.18
C THR A 17 -0.83 10.88 -6.24
N ALA A 18 -0.46 11.05 -7.52
CA ALA A 18 -1.13 10.34 -8.62
C ALA A 18 -0.89 8.81 -8.55
N MET A 19 0.33 8.37 -8.20
CA MET A 19 0.64 6.96 -7.99
C MET A 19 -0.12 6.39 -6.78
N GLY A 20 -0.22 7.14 -5.68
CA GLY A 20 -1.04 6.77 -4.52
C GLY A 20 -2.50 6.54 -4.89
N GLN A 21 -3.08 7.42 -5.71
CA GLN A 21 -4.45 7.24 -6.20
C GLN A 21 -4.61 5.98 -7.05
N LEU A 22 -3.62 5.62 -7.89
CA LEU A 22 -3.66 4.36 -8.64
C LEU A 22 -3.65 3.14 -7.70
N CYS A 23 -2.86 3.17 -6.63
CA CYS A 23 -2.85 2.12 -5.61
C CYS A 23 -4.20 2.01 -4.89
N GLU A 24 -4.78 3.14 -4.44
CA GLU A 24 -6.10 3.17 -3.81
C GLU A 24 -7.19 2.62 -4.73
N ASP A 25 -7.18 3.01 -6.01
CA ASP A 25 -8.12 2.53 -7.02
C ASP A 25 -7.97 1.02 -7.24
N ALA A 26 -6.74 0.50 -7.33
CA ALA A 26 -6.47 -0.93 -7.50
C ALA A 26 -7.00 -1.76 -6.32
N ILE A 27 -6.74 -1.34 -5.07
CA ILE A 27 -7.24 -2.00 -3.85
C ILE A 27 -8.77 -2.03 -3.85
N ARG A 28 -9.40 -0.87 -4.08
CA ARG A 28 -10.85 -0.73 -4.09
C ARG A 28 -11.50 -1.61 -5.16
N GLU A 29 -10.97 -1.57 -6.37
CA GLU A 29 -11.53 -2.30 -7.51
C GLU A 29 -11.35 -3.80 -7.38
N ALA A 30 -10.20 -4.27 -6.86
CA ALA A 30 -9.97 -5.68 -6.55
C ALA A 30 -10.99 -6.20 -5.52
N THR A 31 -11.18 -5.48 -4.42
CA THR A 31 -12.12 -5.90 -3.38
C THR A 31 -13.59 -5.75 -3.77
N GLN A 32 -13.94 -4.78 -4.62
CA GLN A 32 -15.27 -4.71 -5.22
C GLN A 32 -15.54 -5.90 -6.13
N SER A 33 -14.56 -6.32 -6.94
CA SER A 33 -14.70 -7.51 -7.79
C SER A 33 -14.89 -8.79 -6.97
N LEU A 34 -14.25 -8.90 -5.79
CA LEU A 34 -14.49 -9.98 -4.84
C LEU A 34 -15.92 -9.99 -4.34
N ARG A 35 -16.43 -8.83 -3.90
CA ARG A 35 -17.79 -8.69 -3.37
C ARG A 35 -18.86 -9.05 -4.39
N ASP A 36 -18.67 -8.58 -5.62
CA ASP A 36 -19.67 -8.68 -6.68
C ASP A 36 -19.49 -9.95 -7.55
N GLY A 37 -18.38 -10.69 -7.37
CA GLY A 37 -18.00 -11.83 -8.21
C GLY A 37 -17.68 -11.42 -9.66
N ASP A 38 -17.25 -10.16 -9.86
CA ASP A 38 -17.04 -9.57 -11.19
C ASP A 38 -15.62 -9.87 -11.72
N GLN A 39 -15.53 -10.94 -12.50
CA GLN A 39 -14.26 -11.33 -13.14
C GLN A 39 -13.77 -10.34 -14.20
N GLU A 40 -14.66 -9.57 -14.83
CA GLU A 40 -14.24 -8.57 -15.81
C GLU A 40 -13.56 -7.39 -15.12
N GLN A 41 -14.08 -6.97 -13.95
CA GLN A 41 -13.43 -5.98 -13.11
C GLN A 41 -12.06 -6.47 -12.60
N ALA A 42 -11.95 -7.72 -12.17
CA ALA A 42 -10.67 -8.32 -11.76
C ALA A 42 -9.63 -8.27 -12.90
N ARG A 43 -10.01 -8.59 -14.16
CA ARG A 43 -9.09 -8.45 -15.31
C ARG A 43 -8.63 -7.02 -15.53
N LYS A 44 -9.48 -6.03 -15.26
CA LYS A 44 -9.11 -4.61 -15.40
C LYS A 44 -8.09 -4.19 -14.34
N VAL A 45 -8.22 -4.68 -13.10
CA VAL A 45 -7.24 -4.43 -12.03
C VAL A 45 -5.87 -4.95 -12.45
N ILE A 46 -5.78 -6.21 -12.89
CA ILE A 46 -4.52 -6.80 -13.36
C ILE A 46 -3.91 -5.99 -14.51
N ALA A 47 -4.73 -5.54 -15.46
CA ALA A 47 -4.25 -4.73 -16.58
C ALA A 47 -3.82 -3.32 -16.16
N ALA A 48 -4.41 -2.77 -15.12
CA ALA A 48 -4.10 -1.43 -14.60
C ALA A 48 -2.77 -1.37 -13.83
N ASP A 49 -2.27 -2.49 -13.33
CA ASP A 49 -1.02 -2.62 -12.60
C ASP A 49 0.18 -2.08 -13.39
N ALA A 50 0.23 -2.31 -14.69
CA ALA A 50 1.22 -1.71 -15.60
C ALA A 50 1.28 -0.16 -15.52
N GLY A 51 0.21 0.50 -15.07
CA GLY A 51 0.15 1.95 -14.85
C GLY A 51 0.92 2.35 -13.59
N ILE A 52 0.86 1.55 -12.53
CA ILE A 52 1.60 1.74 -11.28
C ILE A 52 3.10 1.53 -11.53
N ASP A 53 3.47 0.46 -12.24
CA ASP A 53 4.83 0.20 -12.71
C ASP A 53 5.43 1.36 -13.52
N GLN A 54 4.63 1.93 -14.42
CA GLN A 54 5.08 3.05 -15.23
C GLN A 54 5.28 4.31 -14.39
N ALA A 55 4.38 4.54 -13.41
CA ALA A 55 4.50 5.67 -12.49
C ALA A 55 5.76 5.54 -11.61
N GLU A 56 6.08 4.34 -11.10
CA GLU A 56 7.34 4.07 -10.38
C GLU A 56 8.55 4.49 -11.22
N LYS A 57 8.65 3.99 -12.47
CA LYS A 57 9.76 4.29 -13.38
C LYS A 57 9.88 5.76 -13.73
N ASP A 58 8.77 6.47 -13.85
CA ASP A 58 8.76 7.91 -14.15
C ASP A 58 9.21 8.74 -12.96
N ILE A 59 8.76 8.40 -11.74
CA ILE A 59 9.19 9.04 -10.49
C ILE A 59 10.66 8.75 -10.21
N GLU A 60 11.12 7.51 -10.41
CA GLU A 60 12.55 7.17 -10.28
C GLU A 60 13.42 8.04 -11.18
N ARG A 61 13.06 8.16 -12.46
CA ARG A 61 13.77 9.03 -13.42
C ARG A 61 13.80 10.49 -13.00
N LEU A 62 12.69 11.00 -12.46
CA LEU A 62 12.61 12.36 -11.94
C LEU A 62 13.54 12.53 -10.74
N CYS A 63 13.53 11.60 -9.78
CA CYS A 63 14.42 11.61 -8.61
C CYS A 63 15.91 11.60 -9.02
N LEU A 64 16.30 10.70 -9.93
CA LEU A 64 17.67 10.65 -10.45
C LEU A 64 18.07 11.95 -11.17
N LYS A 65 17.19 12.54 -11.96
CA LYS A 65 17.41 13.85 -12.60
C LYS A 65 17.63 14.95 -11.55
N LEU A 66 16.82 14.99 -10.49
CA LEU A 66 16.96 15.94 -9.38
C LEU A 66 18.32 15.82 -8.70
N LEU A 67 18.76 14.59 -8.38
CA LEU A 67 20.04 14.32 -7.75
C LEU A 67 21.23 14.77 -8.62
N LEU A 68 21.15 14.52 -9.94
CA LEU A 68 22.25 14.80 -10.86
C LEU A 68 22.35 16.29 -11.25
N GLN A 69 21.22 16.97 -11.41
CA GLN A 69 21.20 18.30 -12.02
C GLN A 69 21.08 19.45 -11.04
N GLN A 70 20.49 19.22 -9.85
CA GLN A 70 20.12 20.32 -8.95
C GLN A 70 21.02 20.43 -7.71
N GLN A 71 21.94 19.49 -7.47
CA GLN A 71 22.81 19.46 -6.28
C GLN A 71 22.01 19.72 -4.98
N PRO A 72 21.01 18.87 -4.66
CA PRO A 72 20.13 19.08 -3.52
C PRO A 72 20.93 19.11 -2.21
N VAL A 73 20.56 20.01 -1.29
CA VAL A 73 21.14 20.08 0.06
C VAL A 73 20.47 19.08 1.01
N ALA A 74 21.04 18.87 2.17
CA ALA A 74 20.70 17.78 3.10
C ALA A 74 19.19 17.48 3.26
N ARG A 75 18.34 18.51 3.36
CA ARG A 75 16.88 18.36 3.48
C ARG A 75 16.26 17.84 2.18
N ASP A 76 16.60 18.46 1.06
CA ASP A 76 16.02 18.11 -0.25
C ASP A 76 16.52 16.72 -0.68
N LEU A 77 17.78 16.38 -0.34
CA LEU A 77 18.35 15.06 -0.57
C LEU A 77 17.59 13.97 0.18
N ARG A 78 17.24 14.19 1.47
CA ARG A 78 16.45 13.21 2.24
C ARG A 78 15.04 13.03 1.67
N GLN A 79 14.40 14.13 1.24
CA GLN A 79 13.09 14.07 0.61
C GLN A 79 13.12 13.22 -0.67
N ILE A 80 14.08 13.44 -1.57
CA ILE A 80 14.23 12.67 -2.80
C ILE A 80 14.57 11.20 -2.49
N SER A 81 15.45 10.96 -1.50
CA SER A 81 15.84 9.61 -1.09
C SER A 81 14.65 8.83 -0.51
N ALA A 82 13.82 9.46 0.32
CA ALA A 82 12.59 8.85 0.83
C ALA A 82 11.62 8.51 -0.32
N ALA A 83 11.41 9.43 -1.28
CA ALA A 83 10.56 9.19 -2.44
C ALA A 83 11.00 7.94 -3.23
N LEU A 84 12.30 7.75 -3.45
CA LEU A 84 12.86 6.56 -4.13
C LEU A 84 12.57 5.25 -3.39
N LYS A 85 12.39 5.29 -2.07
CA LYS A 85 12.01 4.12 -1.28
C LYS A 85 10.51 3.89 -1.30
N MET A 86 9.75 4.97 -1.14
CA MET A 86 8.29 4.91 -1.13
C MET A 86 7.72 4.33 -2.41
N ILE A 87 8.25 4.69 -3.59
CA ILE A 87 7.73 4.17 -4.87
C ILE A 87 7.85 2.66 -5.00
N THR A 88 8.87 2.05 -4.39
CA THR A 88 9.01 0.59 -4.36
C THR A 88 7.94 -0.07 -3.49
N ASP A 89 7.59 0.53 -2.34
CA ASP A 89 6.48 0.06 -1.52
C ASP A 89 5.13 0.28 -2.23
N MET A 90 4.98 1.39 -2.96
CA MET A 90 3.76 1.67 -3.74
C MET A 90 3.58 0.72 -4.93
N GLU A 91 4.65 0.34 -5.63
CA GLU A 91 4.62 -0.70 -6.67
C GLU A 91 4.17 -2.04 -6.07
N ARG A 92 4.73 -2.45 -4.94
CA ARG A 92 4.31 -3.68 -4.25
C ARG A 92 2.86 -3.66 -3.79
N ILE A 93 2.31 -2.50 -3.42
CA ILE A 93 0.89 -2.34 -3.12
C ILE A 93 0.05 -2.65 -4.37
N GLY A 94 0.46 -2.17 -5.55
CA GLY A 94 -0.15 -2.51 -6.84
C GLY A 94 -0.11 -4.01 -7.11
N ASP A 95 1.08 -4.63 -6.98
CA ASP A 95 1.27 -6.08 -7.12
C ASP A 95 0.30 -6.88 -6.22
N GLN A 96 0.18 -6.50 -4.92
CA GLN A 96 -0.73 -7.20 -4.00
C GLN A 96 -2.21 -7.05 -4.42
N ALA A 97 -2.62 -5.89 -4.93
CA ALA A 97 -3.98 -5.69 -5.43
C ALA A 97 -4.23 -6.52 -6.70
N SER A 98 -3.23 -6.64 -7.58
CA SER A 98 -3.26 -7.52 -8.75
C SER A 98 -3.34 -8.99 -8.36
N ASP A 99 -2.54 -9.44 -7.38
CA ASP A 99 -2.57 -10.81 -6.84
C ASP A 99 -3.97 -11.17 -6.28
N ILE A 100 -4.63 -10.23 -5.56
CA ILE A 100 -6.02 -10.42 -5.11
C ILE A 100 -6.95 -10.64 -6.31
N ALA A 101 -6.82 -9.84 -7.36
CA ALA A 101 -7.64 -9.96 -8.56
C ALA A 101 -7.38 -11.27 -9.31
N GLU A 102 -6.15 -11.79 -9.35
CA GLU A 102 -5.81 -13.10 -9.91
C GLU A 102 -6.50 -14.26 -9.17
N ILE A 103 -6.54 -14.20 -7.84
CA ILE A 103 -7.27 -15.17 -7.03
C ILE A 103 -8.77 -15.18 -7.40
N ILE A 104 -9.37 -14.00 -7.53
CA ILE A 104 -10.79 -13.85 -7.88
C ILE A 104 -11.11 -14.43 -9.27
N LEU A 105 -10.16 -14.32 -10.22
CA LEU A 105 -10.31 -14.93 -11.54
C LEU A 105 -10.24 -16.46 -11.49
N SER A 106 -9.44 -17.03 -10.59
CA SER A 106 -9.22 -18.46 -10.50
C SER A 106 -10.30 -19.18 -9.68
N THR A 107 -10.90 -18.48 -8.70
CA THR A 107 -11.78 -19.09 -7.71
C THR A 107 -13.02 -18.21 -7.44
N PRO A 108 -14.26 -18.73 -7.56
CA PRO A 108 -15.46 -17.99 -7.16
C PRO A 108 -15.56 -17.92 -5.63
N LEU A 109 -15.37 -16.73 -5.07
CA LEU A 109 -15.29 -16.48 -3.62
C LEU A 109 -16.48 -15.71 -3.05
N SER A 110 -17.28 -15.04 -3.88
CA SER A 110 -18.33 -14.09 -3.46
C SER A 110 -19.44 -14.69 -2.59
N ASP A 111 -19.58 -16.01 -2.56
CA ASP A 111 -20.63 -16.75 -1.82
C ASP A 111 -20.14 -17.44 -0.55
N ILE A 112 -18.89 -17.21 -0.15
CA ILE A 112 -18.27 -17.85 1.02
C ILE A 112 -17.46 -16.85 1.85
N GLY A 113 -17.29 -17.17 3.14
CA GLY A 113 -16.41 -16.46 4.04
C GLY A 113 -16.91 -15.08 4.49
N PRO A 114 -16.10 -14.40 5.28
CA PRO A 114 -16.44 -13.12 5.89
C PRO A 114 -16.19 -11.93 4.94
N ILE A 115 -16.77 -11.94 3.73
CA ILE A 115 -16.58 -10.92 2.70
C ILE A 115 -16.75 -9.48 3.24
N PRO A 116 -17.79 -9.15 4.05
CA PRO A 116 -17.92 -7.79 4.59
C PRO A 116 -16.73 -7.34 5.46
N MET A 117 -16.08 -8.28 6.17
CA MET A 117 -14.91 -7.99 6.99
C MET A 117 -13.67 -7.75 6.11
N ILE A 118 -13.52 -8.53 5.03
CA ILE A 118 -12.45 -8.35 4.03
C ILE A 118 -12.59 -6.98 3.35
N ILE A 119 -13.81 -6.58 3.00
CA ILE A 119 -14.07 -5.23 2.44
C ILE A 119 -13.67 -4.15 3.43
N ARG A 120 -14.08 -4.28 4.71
CA ARG A 120 -13.67 -3.33 5.75
C ARG A 120 -12.15 -3.26 5.89
N MET A 121 -11.47 -4.41 5.92
CA MET A 121 -10.01 -4.47 5.99
C MET A 121 -9.35 -3.74 4.81
N SER A 122 -9.90 -3.88 3.59
CA SER A 122 -9.40 -3.18 2.42
C SER A 122 -9.61 -1.66 2.48
N GLU A 123 -10.72 -1.20 3.07
CA GLU A 123 -10.98 0.23 3.29
C GLU A 123 -9.96 0.83 4.27
N GLU A 124 -9.65 0.10 5.35
CA GLU A 124 -8.65 0.55 6.34
C GLU A 124 -7.23 0.55 5.73
N ALA A 125 -6.83 -0.50 5.00
CA ALA A 125 -5.54 -0.56 4.32
C ALA A 125 -5.41 0.53 3.24
N SER A 126 -6.44 0.76 2.43
CA SER A 126 -6.48 1.84 1.43
C SER A 126 -6.34 3.23 2.07
N LYS A 127 -6.98 3.43 3.24
CA LYS A 127 -6.84 4.66 4.02
C LYS A 127 -5.39 4.87 4.48
N MET A 128 -4.71 3.81 4.95
CA MET A 128 -3.30 3.88 5.35
C MET A 128 -2.41 4.29 4.18
N VAL A 129 -2.61 3.73 2.99
CA VAL A 129 -1.88 4.10 1.76
C VAL A 129 -2.06 5.57 1.45
N LYS A 130 -3.30 6.06 1.46
CA LYS A 130 -3.61 7.48 1.23
C LYS A 130 -2.94 8.38 2.26
N ASP A 131 -3.11 8.09 3.53
CA ASP A 131 -2.63 8.93 4.63
C ASP A 131 -1.09 8.96 4.66
N SER A 132 -0.40 7.86 4.32
CA SER A 132 1.06 7.81 4.23
C SER A 132 1.62 8.71 3.11
N VAL A 133 1.00 8.70 1.91
CA VAL A 133 1.38 9.60 0.81
C VAL A 133 1.05 11.06 1.14
N ASP A 134 -0.11 11.33 1.73
CA ASP A 134 -0.51 12.67 2.19
C ASP A 134 0.46 13.20 3.26
N ALA A 135 0.90 12.35 4.20
CA ALA A 135 1.89 12.70 5.21
C ALA A 135 3.23 13.14 4.59
N TYR A 136 3.68 12.45 3.55
CA TYR A 136 4.89 12.84 2.81
C TYR A 136 4.73 14.21 2.14
N VAL A 137 3.66 14.40 1.37
CA VAL A 137 3.42 15.62 0.60
C VAL A 137 3.27 16.84 1.53
N ARG A 138 2.56 16.68 2.64
CA ARG A 138 2.33 17.74 3.64
C ARG A 138 3.48 17.87 4.64
N ARG A 139 4.41 16.93 4.68
CA ARG A 139 5.47 16.81 5.69
C ARG A 139 4.91 16.75 7.10
N ASP A 140 3.91 15.92 7.29
CA ASP A 140 3.12 15.80 8.51
C ASP A 140 3.56 14.57 9.31
N LEU A 141 4.33 14.79 10.39
CA LEU A 141 4.79 13.72 11.31
C LEU A 141 3.65 13.12 12.13
N GLU A 142 2.64 13.92 12.46
CA GLU A 142 1.51 13.44 13.26
C GLU A 142 0.68 12.46 12.42
N LEU A 143 0.43 12.81 11.15
CA LEU A 143 -0.27 11.92 10.22
C LEU A 143 0.52 10.64 9.95
N ALA A 144 1.87 10.71 9.81
CA ALA A 144 2.70 9.52 9.67
C ALA A 144 2.58 8.58 10.89
N GLY A 145 2.67 9.11 12.10
CA GLY A 145 2.46 8.33 13.33
C GLY A 145 1.03 7.76 13.46
N CYS A 146 0.02 8.45 12.89
CA CYS A 146 -1.33 7.90 12.83
C CYS A 146 -1.43 6.69 11.89
N VAL A 147 -0.67 6.66 10.79
CA VAL A 147 -0.62 5.48 9.88
C VAL A 147 -0.03 4.28 10.61
N GLU A 148 1.09 4.45 11.30
CA GLU A 148 1.73 3.38 12.10
C GLU A 148 0.78 2.81 13.16
N ALA A 149 0.09 3.69 13.91
CA ALA A 149 -0.90 3.26 14.90
C ALA A 149 -2.17 2.63 14.29
N HIS A 150 -2.45 2.88 13.01
CA HIS A 150 -3.61 2.33 12.32
C HIS A 150 -3.41 0.87 11.90
N ASP A 151 -2.17 0.43 11.78
CA ASP A 151 -1.78 -0.93 11.43
C ASP A 151 -2.39 -1.97 12.38
N ASP A 152 -2.41 -1.70 13.68
CA ASP A 152 -3.08 -2.53 14.69
C ASP A 152 -4.56 -2.83 14.35
N ILE A 153 -5.25 -1.92 13.64
CA ILE A 153 -6.65 -2.11 13.24
C ILE A 153 -6.73 -3.16 12.12
N VAL A 154 -5.81 -3.10 11.16
CA VAL A 154 -5.76 -4.06 10.04
C VAL A 154 -5.36 -5.44 10.54
N ASP A 155 -4.38 -5.54 11.44
CA ASP A 155 -3.94 -6.77 12.08
C ASP A 155 -5.08 -7.44 12.86
N ASN A 156 -5.82 -6.67 13.66
CA ASN A 156 -6.97 -7.20 14.38
C ASN A 156 -8.07 -7.71 13.44
N LEU A 157 -8.32 -7.00 12.32
CA LEU A 157 -9.27 -7.45 11.31
C LEU A 157 -8.79 -8.73 10.62
N PHE A 158 -7.50 -8.88 10.37
CA PHE A 158 -6.92 -10.11 9.83
C PHE A 158 -7.19 -11.28 10.77
N ASP A 159 -6.90 -11.15 12.06
CA ASP A 159 -7.13 -12.19 13.07
C ASP A 159 -8.61 -12.56 13.15
N GLU A 160 -9.52 -11.59 13.18
CA GLU A 160 -10.97 -11.83 13.19
C GLU A 160 -11.45 -12.57 11.94
N ILE A 161 -10.91 -12.22 10.75
CA ILE A 161 -11.20 -12.89 9.48
C ILE A 161 -10.73 -14.34 9.54
N MET A 162 -9.52 -14.59 10.04
CA MET A 162 -8.98 -15.94 10.21
C MET A 162 -9.84 -16.80 11.11
N GLU A 163 -10.29 -16.28 12.27
CA GLU A 163 -11.19 -16.97 13.16
C GLU A 163 -12.53 -17.35 12.47
N LYS A 164 -13.08 -16.43 11.68
CA LYS A 164 -14.32 -16.68 10.93
C LYS A 164 -14.16 -17.76 9.88
N ILE A 165 -13.08 -17.71 9.11
CA ILE A 165 -12.79 -18.75 8.10
C ILE A 165 -12.64 -20.13 8.76
N ILE A 166 -11.94 -20.22 9.89
CA ILE A 166 -11.80 -21.48 10.64
C ILE A 166 -13.16 -22.00 11.13
N GLN A 167 -14.04 -21.14 11.62
CA GLN A 167 -15.40 -21.50 12.04
C GLN A 167 -16.22 -22.05 10.86
N GLU A 168 -16.14 -21.43 9.69
CA GLU A 168 -16.86 -21.88 8.49
C GLU A 168 -16.33 -23.20 7.95
N ILE A 169 -15.00 -23.41 7.93
CA ILE A 169 -14.39 -24.70 7.57
C ILE A 169 -14.88 -25.80 8.51
N THR A 170 -14.96 -25.50 9.82
CA THR A 170 -15.40 -26.47 10.82
C THR A 170 -16.88 -26.82 10.67
N ALA A 171 -17.71 -25.85 10.26
CA ALA A 171 -19.16 -26.07 10.10
C ALA A 171 -19.50 -26.82 8.81
N ASP A 172 -18.83 -26.55 7.69
CA ASP A 172 -19.07 -27.18 6.40
C ASP A 172 -17.76 -27.27 5.57
N PRO A 173 -16.93 -28.31 5.84
CA PRO A 173 -15.65 -28.50 5.15
C PRO A 173 -15.79 -28.70 3.64
N ASP A 174 -16.88 -29.36 3.21
CA ASP A 174 -17.09 -29.67 1.78
C ASP A 174 -17.46 -28.41 0.97
N LYS A 175 -18.14 -27.44 1.60
CA LYS A 175 -18.54 -26.20 0.98
C LYS A 175 -17.38 -25.19 0.91
N VAL A 176 -16.65 -25.01 2.00
CA VAL A 176 -15.65 -23.95 2.17
C VAL A 176 -14.26 -24.41 1.72
N GLY A 177 -13.81 -25.55 2.18
CA GLY A 177 -12.64 -26.34 1.80
C GLY A 177 -11.48 -25.55 1.18
N ALA A 178 -11.14 -25.89 -0.06
CA ALA A 178 -10.01 -25.29 -0.78
C ALA A 178 -10.17 -23.78 -1.01
N ARG A 179 -11.42 -23.28 -1.14
CA ARG A 179 -11.68 -21.83 -1.35
C ARG A 179 -11.34 -20.98 -0.12
N ALA A 180 -11.32 -21.59 1.08
CA ALA A 180 -10.90 -20.91 2.30
C ALA A 180 -9.45 -20.45 2.23
N ILE A 181 -8.57 -21.23 1.59
CA ILE A 181 -7.16 -20.88 1.43
C ILE A 181 -7.04 -19.61 0.60
N ASP A 182 -7.82 -19.50 -0.47
CA ASP A 182 -7.81 -18.31 -1.33
C ASP A 182 -8.32 -17.07 -0.59
N LEU A 183 -9.33 -17.21 0.30
CA LEU A 183 -9.78 -16.10 1.16
C LEU A 183 -8.70 -15.68 2.18
N VAL A 184 -8.00 -16.65 2.77
CA VAL A 184 -6.86 -16.36 3.65
C VAL A 184 -5.77 -15.60 2.90
N MET A 185 -5.49 -15.99 1.65
CA MET A 185 -4.50 -15.27 0.82
C MET A 185 -4.95 -13.86 0.49
N VAL A 186 -6.24 -13.63 0.18
CA VAL A 186 -6.79 -12.28 -0.03
C VAL A 186 -6.59 -11.42 1.23
N ALA A 187 -6.94 -11.93 2.41
CA ALA A 187 -6.74 -11.22 3.66
C ALA A 187 -5.25 -10.95 3.93
N LYS A 188 -4.36 -11.91 3.63
CA LYS A 188 -2.91 -11.74 3.79
C LYS A 188 -2.32 -10.69 2.84
N TYR A 189 -2.83 -10.59 1.63
CA TYR A 189 -2.40 -9.51 0.71
C TYR A 189 -2.86 -8.13 1.20
N LEU A 190 -4.04 -8.01 1.81
CA LEU A 190 -4.51 -6.76 2.40
C LEU A 190 -3.66 -6.34 3.62
N GLU A 191 -3.27 -7.29 4.47
CA GLU A 191 -2.34 -7.03 5.58
C GLU A 191 -0.98 -6.54 5.04
N ARG A 192 -0.43 -7.20 4.01
CA ARG A 192 0.83 -6.76 3.39
C ARG A 192 0.74 -5.37 2.74
N ILE A 193 -0.42 -4.99 2.23
CA ILE A 193 -0.66 -3.61 1.75
C ILE A 193 -0.54 -2.62 2.90
N ALA A 194 -1.09 -2.93 4.08
CA ALA A 194 -0.95 -2.10 5.28
C ALA A 194 0.50 -2.02 5.76
N ASP A 195 1.23 -3.15 5.81
CA ASP A 195 2.67 -3.19 6.08
C ASP A 195 3.46 -2.24 5.17
N HIS A 196 3.18 -2.23 3.86
CA HIS A 196 3.83 -1.33 2.92
C HIS A 196 3.47 0.14 3.16
N ALA A 197 2.22 0.43 3.56
CA ALA A 197 1.82 1.80 3.94
C ALA A 197 2.54 2.27 5.21
N THR A 198 2.76 1.39 6.18
CA THR A 198 3.58 1.65 7.38
C THR A 198 5.03 1.95 7.00
N ASN A 199 5.64 1.14 6.10
CA ASN A 199 6.97 1.44 5.57
C ASN A 199 7.05 2.82 4.91
N ILE A 200 6.03 3.21 4.14
CA ILE A 200 5.96 4.56 3.55
C ILE A 200 5.95 5.62 4.66
N ALA A 201 5.17 5.45 5.73
CA ALA A 201 5.11 6.38 6.86
C ALA A 201 6.47 6.52 7.56
N GLU A 202 7.20 5.42 7.78
CA GLU A 202 8.57 5.44 8.31
C GLU A 202 9.53 6.27 7.42
N TRP A 203 9.42 6.14 6.08
CA TRP A 203 10.21 6.97 5.15
C TRP A 203 9.81 8.44 5.20
N VAL A 204 8.54 8.75 5.51
CA VAL A 204 8.10 10.14 5.77
C VAL A 204 8.79 10.68 7.01
N VAL A 205 8.80 9.95 8.12
CA VAL A 205 9.50 10.32 9.36
C VAL A 205 10.99 10.58 9.07
N TYR A 206 11.67 9.65 8.37
CA TYR A 206 13.05 9.85 7.95
C TYR A 206 13.25 11.10 7.12
N SER A 207 12.40 11.39 6.15
CA SER A 207 12.52 12.55 5.26
C SER A 207 12.52 13.88 6.02
N ILE A 208 11.81 13.91 7.15
CA ILE A 208 11.61 15.11 7.99
C ILE A 208 12.70 15.20 9.06
N THR A 209 12.92 14.13 9.82
CA THR A 209 13.79 14.10 11.00
C THR A 209 15.24 13.75 10.66
N GLY A 210 15.47 12.96 9.62
CA GLY A 210 16.76 12.39 9.27
C GLY A 210 17.12 11.15 10.06
N VAL A 211 16.18 10.56 10.83
CA VAL A 211 16.35 9.33 11.60
C VAL A 211 15.36 8.30 11.10
N HIS A 212 15.82 7.09 10.77
CA HIS A 212 14.97 5.96 10.43
C HIS A 212 14.75 5.10 11.68
N GLU A 213 13.56 4.53 11.85
CA GLU A 213 13.22 3.76 13.07
C GLU A 213 14.16 2.59 13.33
N SER A 214 14.60 1.89 12.30
CA SER A 214 15.59 0.82 12.43
C SER A 214 16.91 1.24 13.10
N GLU A 215 17.24 2.55 13.12
CA GLU A 215 18.40 3.10 13.81
C GLU A 215 18.13 3.40 15.30
N ILE A 216 16.87 3.54 15.70
CA ILE A 216 16.47 3.83 17.08
C ILE A 216 16.57 2.58 17.94
N ASP A 217 16.14 1.43 17.41
CA ASP A 217 16.19 0.14 18.12
C ASP A 217 17.61 -0.36 18.38
N THR A 218 18.54 -0.11 17.45
CA THR A 218 19.95 -0.46 17.65
C THR A 218 20.64 0.37 18.76
N LYS A 219 20.17 1.61 19.01
CA LYS A 219 20.71 2.45 20.08
C LYS A 219 20.15 2.12 21.47
N LYS A 220 19.01 1.40 21.58
CA LYS A 220 18.47 0.92 22.86
C LYS A 220 19.11 -0.39 23.32
N LEU A 221 19.85 -1.09 22.45
CA LEU A 221 20.52 -2.37 22.71
C LEU A 221 22.04 -2.25 22.95
N SER A 222 22.60 -1.03 22.88
CA SER A 222 24.01 -0.71 23.14
C SER A 222 24.17 0.11 24.43
#